data_b3c254a6524dbcee490de0b058d9e1dd
#
_entry.id   b3c254a6524dbcee490de0b058d9e1dd
#
_cell.length_a   1.000
_cell.length_b   1.000
_cell.length_c   1.000
_cell.angle_alpha   90.00
_cell.angle_beta   90.00
_cell.angle_gamma   90.00
#
_symmetry.space_group_name_H-M   'P 1'
#
loop_
_entity.id
_entity.type
_entity.pdbx_description
1 polymer ?
#
loop_
_entity_poly.entity_id
_entity_poly.type
_entity_poly.pdbx_seq_one_letter_code
_entity_poly.pdbx_strand_id
1 'polypeptide(L)'
;MEEISSTKEHLNRALGQIQCRRRLDSEILTGNWDDLTDTDLEKILDCGYVAEDYVKESYAEGGGFDSLFFMNVHKSEEELHETAERILNDPSCGDVFRVKGFLRKEDGQWLELNATRHEICIRPTKLGQEIMIVIGEKLNKEVIDGYWK
;
A
#
# COMPACT_ATOMS: atom_id res chain seq x y z
N MET A 1 13.01 3.40 -20.68
CA MET A 1 13.69 4.70 -20.45
C MET A 1 12.73 5.82 -20.07
N GLU A 2 11.54 5.90 -20.66
CA GLU A 2 10.51 6.91 -20.31
C GLU A 2 10.02 6.81 -18.86
N GLU A 3 9.78 5.61 -18.34
CA GLU A 3 9.34 5.39 -16.95
C GLU A 3 10.34 5.89 -15.90
N ILE A 4 11.65 5.68 -16.14
CA ILE A 4 12.70 6.13 -15.21
C ILE A 4 12.77 7.65 -15.18
N SER A 5 12.66 8.30 -16.35
CA SER A 5 12.63 9.75 -16.44
C SER A 5 11.43 10.32 -15.70
N SER A 6 10.25 9.74 -15.91
CA SER A 6 9.02 10.11 -15.22
C SER A 6 9.12 9.94 -13.71
N THR A 7 9.73 8.84 -13.23
CA THR A 7 9.94 8.59 -11.81
C THR A 7 10.87 9.63 -11.18
N LYS A 8 11.99 9.97 -11.83
CA LYS A 8 12.91 11.03 -11.38
C LYS A 8 12.21 12.39 -11.29
N GLU A 9 11.39 12.72 -12.26
CA GLU A 9 10.63 13.97 -12.27
C GLU A 9 9.63 14.03 -11.12
N HIS A 10 8.89 12.94 -10.87
CA HIS A 10 7.96 12.84 -9.75
C HIS A 10 8.66 12.99 -8.40
N LEU A 11 9.78 12.28 -8.18
CA LEU A 11 10.55 12.38 -6.96
C LEU A 11 11.13 13.80 -6.76
N ASN A 12 11.69 14.41 -7.79
CA ASN A 12 12.20 15.79 -7.71
C ASN A 12 11.08 16.81 -7.46
N ARG A 13 9.88 16.58 -7.99
CA ARG A 13 8.70 17.40 -7.68
C ARG A 13 8.30 17.27 -6.22
N ALA A 14 8.23 16.04 -5.69
CA ALA A 14 7.92 15.79 -4.29
C ALA A 14 8.94 16.46 -3.36
N LEU A 15 10.25 16.33 -3.66
CA LEU A 15 11.31 17.02 -2.92
C LEU A 15 11.13 18.54 -2.94
N GLY A 16 10.71 19.09 -4.09
CA GLY A 16 10.41 20.53 -4.20
C GLY A 16 9.21 20.97 -3.36
N GLN A 17 8.17 20.14 -3.26
CA GLN A 17 6.99 20.42 -2.44
C GLN A 17 7.32 20.55 -0.96
N ILE A 18 8.19 19.70 -0.45
CA ILE A 18 8.67 19.76 0.95
C ILE A 18 9.86 20.74 1.12
N GLN A 19 10.12 21.58 0.13
CA GLN A 19 11.18 22.58 0.13
C GLN A 19 12.60 21.99 0.32
N CYS A 20 12.78 20.73 0.01
CA CYS A 20 14.10 20.11 0.01
C CYS A 20 14.93 20.68 -1.15
N ARG A 21 16.15 21.13 -0.86
CA ARG A 21 17.06 21.72 -1.86
C ARG A 21 17.73 20.66 -2.72
N ARG A 22 17.78 19.44 -2.25
CA ARG A 22 18.38 18.31 -2.96
C ARG A 22 17.56 17.95 -4.19
N ARG A 23 18.25 17.63 -5.27
CA ARG A 23 17.66 17.02 -6.46
C ARG A 23 18.21 15.61 -6.63
N LEU A 24 17.39 14.73 -7.16
CA LEU A 24 17.76 13.36 -7.45
C LEU A 24 18.45 13.33 -8.83
N ASP A 25 19.77 13.31 -8.82
CA ASP A 25 20.62 13.21 -10.03
C ASP A 25 21.13 11.79 -10.24
N SER A 26 21.15 11.00 -9.17
CA SER A 26 21.68 9.64 -9.17
C SER A 26 20.89 8.72 -10.09
N GLU A 27 21.53 7.66 -10.50
CA GLU A 27 20.93 6.56 -11.21
C GLU A 27 19.87 5.88 -10.33
N ILE A 28 18.73 5.54 -10.91
CA ILE A 28 17.71 4.73 -10.25
C ILE A 28 17.95 3.29 -10.68
N LEU A 29 18.18 2.42 -9.71
CA LEU A 29 18.24 0.99 -9.96
C LEU A 29 16.85 0.49 -10.29
N THR A 30 16.72 -0.17 -11.42
CA THR A 30 15.46 -0.71 -11.94
C THR A 30 15.62 -2.19 -12.24
N GLY A 31 14.53 -2.94 -12.11
CA GLY A 31 14.52 -4.36 -12.37
C GLY A 31 14.06 -5.17 -11.16
N ASN A 32 14.11 -6.48 -11.30
CA ASN A 32 13.77 -7.38 -10.22
C ASN A 32 14.92 -7.40 -9.20
N TRP A 33 14.59 -7.40 -7.91
CA TRP A 33 15.58 -7.50 -6.83
C TRP A 33 16.40 -8.79 -6.89
N ASP A 34 15.83 -9.87 -7.42
CA ASP A 34 16.53 -11.15 -7.58
C ASP A 34 17.60 -11.12 -8.68
N ASP A 35 17.56 -10.12 -9.56
CA ASP A 35 18.50 -9.94 -10.67
C ASP A 35 19.61 -8.93 -10.37
N LEU A 36 19.66 -8.38 -9.14
CA LEU A 36 20.70 -7.43 -8.73
C LEU A 36 22.07 -8.10 -8.74
N THR A 37 23.04 -7.40 -9.33
CA THR A 37 24.44 -7.84 -9.33
C THR A 37 25.18 -7.37 -8.08
N ASP A 38 26.33 -7.97 -7.78
CA ASP A 38 27.21 -7.52 -6.68
C ASP A 38 27.57 -6.03 -6.82
N THR A 39 27.77 -5.56 -8.05
CA THR A 39 28.03 -4.15 -8.34
C THR A 39 26.85 -3.25 -7.99
N ASP A 40 25.61 -3.71 -8.19
CA ASP A 40 24.40 -2.94 -7.82
C ASP A 40 24.24 -2.91 -6.29
N LEU A 41 24.54 -4.00 -5.62
CA LEU A 41 24.54 -4.08 -4.16
C LEU A 41 25.63 -3.17 -3.55
N GLU A 42 26.83 -3.13 -4.12
CA GLU A 42 27.88 -2.20 -3.73
C GLU A 42 27.42 -0.74 -3.87
N LYS A 43 26.80 -0.37 -4.99
CA LYS A 43 26.21 0.98 -5.17
C LYS A 43 25.18 1.35 -4.10
N ILE A 44 24.34 0.40 -3.70
CA ILE A 44 23.35 0.61 -2.63
C ILE A 44 24.06 0.84 -1.29
N LEU A 45 25.08 0.03 -0.97
CA LEU A 45 25.85 0.14 0.28
C LEU A 45 26.66 1.45 0.35
N ASP A 46 27.22 1.86 -0.77
CA ASP A 46 28.08 3.06 -0.87
C ASP A 46 27.28 4.37 -1.04
N CYS A 47 25.95 4.32 -1.19
CA CYS A 47 25.12 5.52 -1.39
C CYS A 47 25.20 6.51 -0.21
N GLY A 48 25.57 6.03 1.00
CA GLY A 48 25.74 6.84 2.19
C GLY A 48 24.45 7.49 2.68
N TYR A 49 24.61 8.40 3.62
CA TYR A 49 23.53 9.23 4.16
C TYR A 49 23.87 10.71 4.02
N VAL A 50 22.96 11.48 3.45
CA VAL A 50 23.06 12.94 3.37
C VAL A 50 21.92 13.55 4.16
N ALA A 51 22.25 14.30 5.21
CA ALA A 51 21.26 15.07 5.95
C ALA A 51 20.84 16.29 5.13
N GLU A 52 19.55 16.48 5.00
CA GLU A 52 18.95 17.63 4.32
C GLU A 52 17.83 18.24 5.17
N ASP A 53 17.74 19.56 5.13
CA ASP A 53 16.63 20.27 5.73
C ASP A 53 15.41 20.20 4.80
N TYR A 54 14.24 19.91 5.37
CA TYR A 54 12.97 19.93 4.66
C TYR A 54 11.84 20.38 5.57
N VAL A 55 10.78 20.88 4.97
CA VAL A 55 9.55 21.22 5.69
C VAL A 55 8.66 19.98 5.72
N LYS A 56 8.41 19.45 6.91
CA LYS A 56 7.48 18.34 7.09
C LYS A 56 6.08 18.79 6.72
N GLU A 57 5.48 18.17 5.71
CA GLU A 57 4.07 18.36 5.42
C GLU A 57 3.23 17.87 6.61
N SER A 58 2.37 18.76 7.10
CA SER A 58 1.29 18.35 8.00
C SER A 58 0.07 18.09 7.13
N TYR A 59 -0.43 16.87 7.13
CA TYR A 59 -1.74 16.60 6.56
C TYR A 59 -2.75 17.36 7.41
N ALA A 60 -3.35 18.41 6.84
CA ALA A 60 -4.42 19.15 7.51
C ALA A 60 -5.57 18.18 7.82
N GLU A 61 -6.25 18.39 8.95
CA GLU A 61 -7.47 17.66 9.27
C GLU A 61 -8.45 17.75 8.09
N GLY A 62 -8.75 16.62 7.45
CA GLY A 62 -9.63 16.52 6.28
C GLY A 62 -8.95 16.32 4.92
N GLY A 63 -7.63 16.25 4.84
CA GLY A 63 -6.86 16.05 3.59
C GLY A 63 -6.03 14.78 3.55
N GLY A 64 -6.43 13.73 4.23
CA GLY A 64 -5.75 12.43 4.22
C GLY A 64 -6.71 11.30 3.93
N PHE A 65 -6.16 10.11 3.74
CA PHE A 65 -6.95 8.89 3.62
C PHE A 65 -7.40 8.41 5.01
N ASP A 66 -8.60 7.83 5.03
CA ASP A 66 -9.20 7.23 6.20
C ASP A 66 -8.91 5.73 6.25
N SER A 67 -9.08 5.15 7.42
CA SER A 67 -9.04 3.70 7.64
C SER A 67 -10.30 3.26 8.36
N LEU A 68 -11.02 2.33 7.77
CA LEU A 68 -12.18 1.68 8.38
C LEU A 68 -11.81 0.27 8.83
N PHE A 69 -12.30 -0.11 9.99
CA PHE A 69 -11.99 -1.37 10.65
C PHE A 69 -13.25 -2.22 10.75
N PHE A 70 -13.16 -3.48 10.34
CA PHE A 70 -14.24 -4.47 10.35
C PHE A 70 -13.77 -5.70 11.10
N MET A 71 -14.55 -6.11 12.07
CA MET A 71 -14.29 -7.29 12.91
C MET A 71 -15.31 -8.39 12.62
N ASN A 72 -15.02 -9.62 13.06
CA ASN A 72 -15.91 -10.77 12.91
C ASN A 72 -16.30 -11.03 11.43
N VAL A 73 -15.36 -10.88 10.54
CA VAL A 73 -15.54 -11.22 9.12
C VAL A 73 -15.32 -12.73 8.98
N HIS A 74 -16.34 -13.44 8.49
CA HIS A 74 -16.30 -14.86 8.25
C HIS A 74 -16.53 -15.13 6.76
N LYS A 75 -15.47 -15.46 6.05
CA LYS A 75 -15.49 -15.73 4.61
C LYS A 75 -14.51 -16.85 4.28
N SER A 76 -14.82 -17.62 3.27
CA SER A 76 -13.83 -18.50 2.65
C SER A 76 -12.75 -17.68 1.95
N GLU A 77 -11.66 -18.33 1.54
CA GLU A 77 -10.57 -17.67 0.82
C GLU A 77 -11.05 -17.09 -0.52
N GLU A 78 -11.93 -17.82 -1.22
CA GLU A 78 -12.52 -17.39 -2.49
C GLU A 78 -13.44 -16.17 -2.30
N GLU A 79 -14.33 -16.23 -1.31
CA GLU A 79 -15.22 -15.10 -0.97
C GLU A 79 -14.43 -13.88 -0.50
N LEU A 80 -13.33 -14.09 0.22
CA LEU A 80 -12.46 -13.00 0.66
C LEU A 80 -11.80 -12.28 -0.51
N HIS A 81 -11.33 -13.05 -1.50
CA HIS A 81 -10.77 -12.52 -2.75
C HIS A 81 -11.80 -11.68 -3.51
N GLU A 82 -12.98 -12.28 -3.80
CA GLU A 82 -14.06 -11.61 -4.52
C GLU A 82 -14.55 -10.34 -3.79
N THR A 83 -14.68 -10.41 -2.46
CA THR A 83 -15.10 -9.27 -1.65
C THR A 83 -14.08 -8.13 -1.72
N ALA A 84 -12.80 -8.44 -1.59
CA ALA A 84 -11.75 -7.44 -1.69
C ALA A 84 -11.70 -6.79 -3.08
N GLU A 85 -11.84 -7.59 -4.13
CA GLU A 85 -11.88 -7.09 -5.51
C GLU A 85 -13.08 -6.15 -5.74
N ARG A 86 -14.26 -6.52 -5.26
CA ARG A 86 -15.46 -5.67 -5.36
C ARG A 86 -15.30 -4.36 -4.61
N ILE A 87 -14.84 -4.39 -3.36
CA ILE A 87 -14.62 -3.18 -2.55
C ILE A 87 -13.63 -2.23 -3.24
N LEU A 88 -12.55 -2.76 -3.84
CA LEU A 88 -11.54 -1.96 -4.54
C LEU A 88 -12.05 -1.31 -5.83
N ASN A 89 -13.04 -1.91 -6.48
CA ASN A 89 -13.53 -1.50 -7.79
C ASN A 89 -14.92 -0.83 -7.76
N ASP A 90 -15.63 -0.86 -6.63
CA ASP A 90 -16.95 -0.22 -6.50
C ASP A 90 -16.81 1.25 -6.08
N PRO A 91 -17.13 2.21 -6.96
CA PRO A 91 -17.05 3.63 -6.64
C PRO A 91 -17.97 4.05 -5.48
N SER A 92 -19.00 3.27 -5.16
CA SER A 92 -19.90 3.56 -4.04
C SER A 92 -19.22 3.33 -2.67
N CYS A 93 -18.12 2.58 -2.63
CA CYS A 93 -17.28 2.40 -1.46
C CYS A 93 -16.41 3.63 -1.13
N GLY A 94 -16.27 4.57 -2.05
CA GLY A 94 -15.30 5.66 -2.03
C GLY A 94 -14.08 5.33 -2.89
N ASP A 95 -13.02 6.10 -2.75
CA ASP A 95 -11.76 5.81 -3.44
C ASP A 95 -10.88 4.89 -2.58
N VAL A 96 -11.12 3.58 -2.71
CA VAL A 96 -10.39 2.57 -1.93
C VAL A 96 -9.03 2.30 -2.56
N PHE A 97 -7.96 2.43 -1.77
CA PHE A 97 -6.58 2.18 -2.21
C PHE A 97 -6.10 0.77 -1.84
N ARG A 98 -6.51 0.30 -0.66
CA ARG A 98 -6.01 -0.95 -0.11
C ARG A 98 -7.03 -1.59 0.82
N VAL A 99 -7.11 -2.90 0.74
CA VAL A 99 -7.80 -3.75 1.72
C VAL A 99 -6.78 -4.71 2.31
N LYS A 100 -6.66 -4.75 3.63
CA LYS A 100 -5.74 -5.68 4.30
C LYS A 100 -6.32 -6.20 5.60
N GLY A 101 -5.83 -7.31 6.05
CA GLY A 101 -6.22 -7.83 7.36
C GLY A 101 -5.95 -9.31 7.51
N PHE A 102 -6.53 -9.87 8.56
CA PHE A 102 -6.39 -11.26 8.88
C PHE A 102 -7.76 -11.88 9.17
N LEU A 103 -7.92 -13.09 8.71
CA LEU A 103 -9.09 -13.92 8.88
C LEU A 103 -8.67 -15.25 9.50
N ARG A 104 -9.47 -15.78 10.41
CA ARG A 104 -9.29 -17.11 10.94
C ARG A 104 -10.28 -18.07 10.31
N LYS A 105 -9.77 -19.12 9.68
CA LYS A 105 -10.58 -20.20 9.11
C LYS A 105 -11.18 -21.09 10.20
N GLU A 106 -12.20 -21.86 9.87
CA GLU A 106 -12.82 -22.81 10.79
C GLU A 106 -11.85 -23.87 11.32
N ASP A 107 -10.86 -24.26 10.50
CA ASP A 107 -9.80 -25.19 10.89
C ASP A 107 -8.74 -24.57 11.82
N GLY A 108 -8.90 -23.28 12.16
CA GLY A 108 -7.99 -22.52 13.01
C GLY A 108 -6.79 -21.91 12.31
N GLN A 109 -6.61 -22.17 11.02
CA GLN A 109 -5.54 -21.54 10.23
C GLN A 109 -5.84 -20.05 10.02
N TRP A 110 -4.79 -19.24 10.05
CA TRP A 110 -4.89 -17.82 9.73
C TRP A 110 -4.57 -17.56 8.26
N LEU A 111 -5.34 -16.67 7.66
CA LEU A 111 -5.08 -16.07 6.35
C LEU A 111 -4.76 -14.59 6.53
N GLU A 112 -3.76 -14.11 5.80
CA GLU A 112 -3.46 -12.69 5.62
C GLU A 112 -3.93 -12.26 4.24
N LEU A 113 -4.76 -11.22 4.20
CA LEU A 113 -5.14 -10.52 2.97
C LEU A 113 -4.31 -9.25 2.84
N ASN A 114 -3.79 -9.01 1.65
CA ASN A 114 -3.24 -7.74 1.23
C ASN A 114 -3.64 -7.47 -0.22
N ALA A 115 -4.54 -6.53 -0.43
CA ALA A 115 -5.14 -6.27 -1.71
C ALA A 115 -5.04 -4.80 -2.10
N THR A 116 -4.69 -4.56 -3.34
CA THR A 116 -4.72 -3.28 -4.04
C THR A 116 -5.42 -3.46 -5.38
N ARG A 117 -5.67 -2.41 -6.15
CA ARG A 117 -6.24 -2.52 -7.51
C ARG A 117 -5.34 -3.27 -8.50
N HIS A 118 -4.06 -3.45 -8.17
CA HIS A 118 -3.08 -4.11 -9.05
C HIS A 118 -2.85 -5.56 -8.68
N GLU A 119 -3.03 -5.90 -7.41
CA GLU A 119 -2.72 -7.23 -6.90
C GLU A 119 -3.58 -7.56 -5.68
N ILE A 120 -4.08 -8.80 -5.63
CA ILE A 120 -4.75 -9.39 -4.46
C ILE A 120 -3.93 -10.58 -4.02
N CYS A 121 -3.34 -10.50 -2.85
CA CYS A 121 -2.54 -11.56 -2.25
C CYS A 121 -3.23 -12.08 -1.00
N ILE A 122 -3.52 -13.38 -0.98
CA ILE A 122 -4.01 -14.09 0.21
C ILE A 122 -3.02 -15.20 0.51
N ARG A 123 -2.54 -15.28 1.74
CA ARG A 123 -1.56 -16.28 2.12
C ARG A 123 -1.76 -16.78 3.55
N PRO A 124 -1.41 -18.04 3.82
CA PRO A 124 -1.42 -18.56 5.18
C PRO A 124 -0.40 -17.83 6.05
N THR A 125 -0.77 -17.57 7.31
CA THR A 125 0.13 -17.01 8.32
C THR A 125 0.01 -17.75 9.64
N LYS A 126 1.01 -17.60 10.49
CA LYS A 126 1.05 -18.28 11.80
C LYS A 126 0.23 -17.57 12.87
N LEU A 127 0.13 -16.26 12.76
CA LEU A 127 -0.53 -15.40 13.74
C LEU A 127 -1.29 -14.30 13.01
N GLY A 128 -2.41 -13.88 13.57
CA GLY A 128 -3.23 -12.78 13.07
C GLY A 128 -4.15 -12.25 14.17
N GLN A 129 -4.82 -11.17 13.84
CA GLN A 129 -5.91 -10.61 14.61
C GLN A 129 -7.12 -10.50 13.68
N GLU A 130 -8.28 -11.01 14.09
CA GLU A 130 -9.51 -10.97 13.26
C GLU A 130 -9.97 -9.55 13.02
N ILE A 131 -9.35 -8.91 12.03
CA ILE A 131 -9.63 -7.55 11.63
C ILE A 131 -9.35 -7.38 10.14
N MET A 132 -10.30 -6.75 9.46
CA MET A 132 -10.14 -6.24 8.09
C MET A 132 -10.07 -4.72 8.13
N ILE A 133 -9.17 -4.16 7.36
CA ILE A 133 -8.91 -2.72 7.28
C ILE A 133 -9.07 -2.30 5.83
N VAL A 134 -9.94 -1.33 5.59
CA VAL A 134 -10.11 -0.68 4.29
C VAL A 134 -9.55 0.72 4.38
N ILE A 135 -8.63 1.05 3.47
CA ILE A 135 -7.90 2.32 3.45
C ILE A 135 -8.21 3.05 2.15
N GLY A 136 -8.57 4.32 2.24
CA GLY A 136 -8.93 5.11 1.08
C GLY A 136 -9.39 6.52 1.43
N GLU A 137 -9.92 7.23 0.44
CA GLU A 137 -10.53 8.55 0.60
C GLU A 137 -12.05 8.47 0.47
N LYS A 138 -12.75 9.31 1.22
CA LYS A 138 -14.22 9.44 1.18
C LYS A 138 -14.93 8.08 1.31
N LEU A 139 -14.42 7.24 2.21
CA LEU A 139 -14.92 5.89 2.40
C LEU A 139 -16.37 5.88 2.88
N ASN A 140 -17.21 5.05 2.23
CA ASN A 140 -18.59 4.81 2.62
C ASN A 140 -18.68 3.55 3.49
N LYS A 141 -18.67 3.76 4.80
CA LYS A 141 -18.67 2.67 5.78
C LYS A 141 -19.88 1.73 5.64
N GLU A 142 -21.07 2.26 5.36
CA GLU A 142 -22.30 1.45 5.28
C GLU A 142 -22.27 0.51 4.08
N VAL A 143 -21.82 0.99 2.94
CA VAL A 143 -21.66 0.17 1.73
C VAL A 143 -20.61 -0.89 1.93
N ILE A 144 -19.44 -0.52 2.46
CA ILE A 144 -18.34 -1.45 2.70
C ILE A 144 -18.72 -2.53 3.75
N ASP A 145 -19.44 -2.16 4.80
CA ASP A 145 -19.95 -3.10 5.80
C ASP A 145 -20.92 -4.13 5.19
N GLY A 146 -21.68 -3.73 4.19
CA GLY A 146 -22.55 -4.62 3.42
C GLY A 146 -21.80 -5.73 2.67
N TYR A 147 -20.58 -5.47 2.22
CA TYR A 147 -19.73 -6.46 1.55
C TYR A 147 -19.14 -7.49 2.52
N TRP A 148 -18.96 -7.14 3.80
CA TRP A 148 -18.40 -8.03 4.80
C TRP A 148 -19.42 -8.97 5.45
N LYS A 149 -20.71 -8.70 5.28
CA LYS A 149 -21.82 -9.56 5.74
C LYS A 149 -22.14 -10.63 4.71
#